data_72f8db334e39e8d9b22817920764abe9
#
_entry.id   72f8db334e39e8d9b22817920764abe9
#
_cell.length_a   1.000
_cell.length_b   1.000
_cell.length_c   1.000
_cell.angle_alpha   90.00
_cell.angle_beta   90.00
_cell.angle_gamma   90.00
#
_symmetry.space_group_name_H-M   'P 1'
#
loop_
_entity.id
_entity.type
_entity.pdbx_description
1 polymer ?
#
loop_
_entity_poly.entity_id
_entity_poly.type
_entity_poly.pdbx_seq_one_letter_code
_entity_poly.pdbx_strand_id
1 'polypeptide(L)'
;MKNIAIAIASICLSMTSVAHEGATGVIKERMDRFKQNKEAMKAIKGNLGGDAAVIAQKASEIEAWANEMVNFFPEDSNQAPSEALPAIWKEFDRFTELAGANAKAAANLKTLAQSGADTNQLINGFKALGKSCKDCHNDYKE
;
A
#
# COMPACT_ATOMS: atom_id res chain seq x y z
N MET A 1 -6.72 64.80 -12.47
CA MET A 1 -5.68 63.85 -12.04
C MET A 1 -6.38 62.61 -11.54
N LYS A 2 -6.39 61.50 -12.33
CA LYS A 2 -7.09 60.25 -12.02
C LYS A 2 -6.05 59.27 -11.48
N ASN A 3 -6.17 58.89 -10.21
CA ASN A 3 -5.33 57.88 -9.58
C ASN A 3 -5.83 56.48 -10.00
N ILE A 4 -5.03 55.73 -10.75
CA ILE A 4 -5.27 54.35 -11.08
C ILE A 4 -4.62 53.49 -9.98
N ALA A 5 -5.42 52.84 -9.15
CA ALA A 5 -4.95 51.85 -8.20
C ALA A 5 -4.80 50.50 -8.92
N ILE A 6 -3.58 50.02 -9.04
CA ILE A 6 -3.27 48.72 -9.59
C ILE A 6 -3.39 47.71 -8.44
N ALA A 7 -4.44 46.88 -8.46
CA ALA A 7 -4.58 45.76 -7.55
C ALA A 7 -3.72 44.57 -8.05
N ILE A 8 -2.65 44.25 -7.33
CA ILE A 8 -1.82 43.07 -7.56
C ILE A 8 -2.54 41.89 -6.93
N ALA A 9 -3.17 41.08 -7.76
CA ALA A 9 -3.72 39.79 -7.32
C ALA A 9 -2.58 38.79 -7.15
N SER A 10 -2.23 38.46 -5.88
CA SER A 10 -1.34 37.35 -5.54
C SER A 10 -2.02 36.03 -5.84
N ILE A 11 -1.60 35.37 -6.90
CA ILE A 11 -1.99 33.99 -7.21
C ILE A 11 -1.14 33.09 -6.33
N CYS A 12 -1.70 32.59 -5.22
CA CYS A 12 -1.13 31.48 -4.46
C CYS A 12 -1.23 30.21 -5.30
N LEU A 13 -0.14 29.82 -5.95
CA LEU A 13 0.00 28.51 -6.57
C LEU A 13 0.06 27.46 -5.44
N SER A 14 -1.03 26.77 -5.21
CA SER A 14 -1.07 25.60 -4.34
C SER A 14 -0.26 24.51 -5.02
N MET A 15 0.98 24.27 -4.59
CA MET A 15 1.77 23.12 -4.97
C MET A 15 1.14 21.89 -4.31
N THR A 16 0.19 21.23 -5.00
CA THR A 16 -0.19 19.87 -4.67
C THR A 16 1.02 18.98 -4.93
N SER A 17 1.52 18.31 -3.89
CA SER A 17 2.63 17.36 -4.02
C SER A 17 2.18 16.19 -4.89
N VAL A 18 2.58 16.18 -6.13
CA VAL A 18 2.29 15.13 -7.11
C VAL A 18 3.41 14.09 -7.02
N ALA A 19 3.42 13.32 -5.93
CA ALA A 19 4.43 12.28 -5.69
C ALA A 19 4.34 11.11 -6.69
N HIS A 20 3.39 11.12 -7.63
CA HIS A 20 3.13 10.02 -8.57
C HIS A 20 2.97 10.46 -10.03
N GLU A 21 3.20 11.73 -10.38
CA GLU A 21 3.22 12.17 -11.78
C GLU A 21 4.47 11.65 -12.47
N GLY A 22 4.28 10.93 -13.58
CA GLY A 22 5.35 10.41 -14.43
C GLY A 22 5.53 8.90 -14.39
N ALA A 23 4.90 8.16 -13.46
CA ALA A 23 4.92 6.71 -13.50
C ALA A 23 4.11 6.18 -14.70
N THR A 24 4.68 5.22 -15.43
CA THR A 24 4.03 4.54 -16.56
C THR A 24 4.25 3.03 -16.47
N GLY A 25 3.49 2.26 -17.26
CA GLY A 25 3.68 0.82 -17.36
C GLY A 25 3.58 0.10 -16.01
N VAL A 26 4.44 -0.91 -15.82
CA VAL A 26 4.44 -1.78 -14.62
C VAL A 26 4.70 -0.99 -13.33
N ILE A 27 5.51 0.07 -13.38
CA ILE A 27 5.79 0.91 -12.21
C ILE A 27 4.49 1.59 -11.74
N LYS A 28 3.75 2.18 -12.65
CA LYS A 28 2.46 2.81 -12.33
C LYS A 28 1.47 1.79 -11.75
N GLU A 29 1.36 0.64 -12.39
CA GLU A 29 0.42 -0.39 -11.97
C GLU A 29 0.70 -0.88 -10.55
N ARG A 30 1.95 -1.24 -10.21
CA ARG A 30 2.29 -1.67 -8.85
C ARG A 30 2.10 -0.56 -7.82
N MET A 31 2.39 0.72 -8.15
CA MET A 31 2.15 1.84 -7.26
C MET A 31 0.65 2.04 -6.98
N ASP A 32 -0.20 1.91 -8.00
CA ASP A 32 -1.65 1.97 -7.85
C ASP A 32 -2.16 0.81 -6.97
N ARG A 33 -1.63 -0.41 -7.14
CA ARG A 33 -1.95 -1.58 -6.30
C ARG A 33 -1.54 -1.38 -4.84
N PHE A 34 -0.35 -0.83 -4.56
CA PHE A 34 0.06 -0.50 -3.19
C PHE A 34 -0.80 0.61 -2.58
N LYS A 35 -1.26 1.58 -3.37
CA LYS A 35 -2.23 2.57 -2.90
C LYS A 35 -3.56 1.90 -2.52
N GLN A 36 -4.06 0.97 -3.32
CA GLN A 36 -5.25 0.17 -2.99
C GLN A 36 -5.06 -0.61 -1.68
N ASN A 37 -3.90 -1.25 -1.48
CA ASN A 37 -3.57 -1.92 -0.22
C ASN A 37 -3.60 -0.97 0.99
N LYS A 38 -3.06 0.23 0.85
CA LYS A 38 -3.12 1.26 1.90
C LYS A 38 -4.56 1.60 2.27
N GLU A 39 -5.45 1.76 1.29
CA GLU A 39 -6.87 2.03 1.54
C GLU A 39 -7.57 0.79 2.15
N ALA A 40 -7.23 -0.42 1.71
CA ALA A 40 -7.73 -1.65 2.32
C ALA A 40 -7.33 -1.75 3.81
N MET A 41 -6.07 -1.46 4.16
CA MET A 41 -5.60 -1.43 5.56
C MET A 41 -6.35 -0.39 6.40
N LYS A 42 -6.67 0.78 5.86
CA LYS A 42 -7.49 1.79 6.55
C LYS A 42 -8.92 1.29 6.79
N ALA A 43 -9.53 0.66 5.78
CA ALA A 43 -10.87 0.11 5.90
C ALA A 43 -10.93 -1.01 6.96
N ILE A 44 -9.94 -1.93 6.97
CA ILE A 44 -9.83 -2.96 8.00
C ILE A 44 -9.73 -2.32 9.38
N LYS A 45 -8.82 -1.35 9.56
CA LYS A 45 -8.64 -0.65 10.85
C LYS A 45 -9.93 0.00 11.35
N GLY A 46 -10.68 0.62 10.46
CA GLY A 46 -11.97 1.27 10.79
C GLY A 46 -13.07 0.29 11.17
N ASN A 47 -12.90 -1.01 10.88
CA ASN A 47 -13.91 -2.04 11.13
C ASN A 47 -13.49 -3.08 12.20
N LEU A 48 -12.39 -2.88 12.94
CA LEU A 48 -11.90 -3.82 13.95
C LEU A 48 -12.84 -4.05 15.14
N GLY A 49 -13.86 -3.25 15.31
CA GLY A 49 -14.94 -3.44 16.29
C GLY A 49 -16.33 -3.40 15.63
N GLY A 50 -16.38 -3.51 14.30
CA GLY A 50 -17.59 -3.34 13.51
C GLY A 50 -17.83 -4.51 12.55
N ASP A 51 -17.86 -4.25 11.25
CA ASP A 51 -18.26 -5.20 10.23
C ASP A 51 -17.12 -6.15 9.84
N ALA A 52 -17.18 -7.39 10.31
CA ALA A 52 -16.21 -8.44 9.98
C ALA A 52 -16.22 -8.81 8.48
N ALA A 53 -17.34 -8.62 7.76
CA ALA A 53 -17.40 -8.89 6.33
C ALA A 53 -16.50 -7.93 5.54
N VAL A 54 -16.43 -6.65 5.95
CA VAL A 54 -15.49 -5.66 5.37
C VAL A 54 -14.05 -6.08 5.64
N ILE A 55 -13.73 -6.54 6.85
CA ILE A 55 -12.39 -7.03 7.18
C ILE A 55 -12.01 -8.20 6.28
N ALA A 56 -12.90 -9.20 6.15
CA ALA A 56 -12.66 -10.39 5.32
C ALA A 56 -12.45 -10.02 3.85
N GLN A 57 -13.29 -9.15 3.31
CA GLN A 57 -13.17 -8.68 1.92
C GLN A 57 -11.83 -7.97 1.67
N LYS A 58 -11.49 -6.99 2.52
CA LYS A 58 -10.26 -6.19 2.34
C LYS A 58 -8.99 -7.02 2.59
N ALA A 59 -9.01 -7.94 3.53
CA ALA A 59 -7.92 -8.89 3.71
C ALA A 59 -7.76 -9.81 2.48
N SER A 60 -8.84 -10.25 1.85
CA SER A 60 -8.80 -11.02 0.61
C SER A 60 -8.20 -10.23 -0.57
N GLU A 61 -8.49 -8.93 -0.68
CA GLU A 61 -7.88 -8.06 -1.70
C GLU A 61 -6.35 -7.95 -1.51
N ILE A 62 -5.90 -7.80 -0.26
CA ILE A 62 -4.46 -7.76 0.08
C ILE A 62 -3.80 -9.10 -0.19
N GLU A 63 -4.44 -10.22 0.18
CA GLU A 63 -3.94 -11.57 -0.09
C GLU A 63 -3.73 -11.80 -1.59
N ALA A 64 -4.73 -11.45 -2.41
CA ALA A 64 -4.66 -11.61 -3.87
C ALA A 64 -3.48 -10.83 -4.45
N TRP A 65 -3.32 -9.55 -4.07
CA TRP A 65 -2.19 -8.75 -4.51
C TRP A 65 -0.85 -9.32 -4.04
N ALA A 66 -0.73 -9.72 -2.78
CA ALA A 66 0.52 -10.26 -2.24
C ALA A 66 0.99 -11.52 -2.95
N ASN A 67 0.06 -12.34 -3.47
CA ASN A 67 0.37 -13.54 -4.24
C ASN A 67 0.89 -13.25 -5.65
N GLU A 68 0.54 -12.12 -6.24
CA GLU A 68 0.92 -11.77 -7.61
C GLU A 68 1.97 -10.65 -7.70
N MET A 69 2.21 -9.87 -6.63
CA MET A 69 2.98 -8.64 -6.69
C MET A 69 4.42 -8.81 -7.20
N VAL A 70 5.05 -9.96 -6.97
CA VAL A 70 6.43 -10.22 -7.44
C VAL A 70 6.54 -10.13 -8.96
N ASN A 71 5.46 -10.42 -9.69
CA ASN A 71 5.40 -10.34 -11.15
C ASN A 71 5.45 -8.88 -11.66
N PHE A 72 5.24 -7.91 -10.77
CA PHE A 72 5.26 -6.48 -11.09
C PHE A 72 6.62 -5.82 -10.78
N PHE A 73 7.65 -6.65 -10.55
CA PHE A 73 9.04 -6.23 -10.33
C PHE A 73 10.00 -6.87 -11.35
N PRO A 74 9.77 -6.69 -12.68
CA PRO A 74 10.74 -7.11 -13.65
C PRO A 74 12.06 -6.36 -13.46
N GLU A 75 13.18 -6.91 -13.95
CA GLU A 75 14.47 -6.23 -13.92
C GLU A 75 14.37 -4.81 -14.49
N ASP A 76 15.20 -3.91 -14.00
CA ASP A 76 15.26 -2.49 -14.41
C ASP A 76 13.95 -1.69 -14.19
N SER A 77 13.06 -2.13 -13.31
CA SER A 77 11.82 -1.39 -13.01
C SER A 77 11.90 -0.54 -11.73
N ASN A 78 13.07 0.03 -11.44
CA ASN A 78 13.31 0.89 -10.26
C ASN A 78 13.46 2.38 -10.59
N GLN A 79 13.14 2.81 -11.83
CA GLN A 79 13.23 4.22 -12.21
C GLN A 79 12.20 5.07 -11.45
N ALA A 80 12.55 6.34 -11.25
CA ALA A 80 11.63 7.30 -10.66
C ALA A 80 10.27 7.34 -11.39
N PRO A 81 9.17 7.48 -10.68
CA PRO A 81 9.03 7.79 -9.26
C PRO A 81 8.93 6.54 -8.34
N SER A 82 9.47 5.39 -8.76
CA SER A 82 9.50 4.18 -7.93
C SER A 82 10.38 4.40 -6.69
N GLU A 83 9.91 3.98 -5.53
CA GLU A 83 10.65 3.92 -4.27
C GLU A 83 11.25 2.51 -4.02
N ALA A 84 11.24 1.64 -5.03
CA ALA A 84 11.78 0.29 -4.94
C ALA A 84 13.31 0.31 -4.93
N LEU A 85 13.92 -0.28 -3.90
CA LEU A 85 15.37 -0.35 -3.78
C LEU A 85 15.96 -1.43 -4.70
N PRO A 86 17.17 -1.23 -5.24
CA PRO A 86 17.87 -2.24 -6.05
C PRO A 86 18.12 -3.58 -5.34
N ALA A 87 18.02 -3.61 -4.01
CA ALA A 87 18.12 -4.82 -3.20
C ALA A 87 17.08 -5.89 -3.60
N ILE A 88 15.88 -5.48 -4.07
CA ILE A 88 14.84 -6.40 -4.53
C ILE A 88 15.40 -7.41 -5.55
N TRP A 89 16.10 -6.92 -6.58
CA TRP A 89 16.61 -7.76 -7.67
C TRP A 89 17.87 -8.55 -7.30
N LYS A 90 18.60 -8.10 -6.27
CA LYS A 90 19.76 -8.83 -5.73
C LYS A 90 19.35 -9.97 -4.80
N GLU A 91 18.20 -9.83 -4.14
CA GLU A 91 17.69 -10.74 -3.10
C GLU A 91 16.25 -11.18 -3.44
N PHE A 92 15.97 -11.45 -4.72
CA PHE A 92 14.61 -11.69 -5.23
C PHE A 92 13.90 -12.86 -4.54
N ASP A 93 14.64 -13.91 -4.17
CA ASP A 93 14.08 -15.03 -3.39
C ASP A 93 13.59 -14.55 -2.02
N ARG A 94 14.37 -13.72 -1.33
CA ARG A 94 13.98 -13.14 -0.05
C ARG A 94 12.79 -12.19 -0.18
N PHE A 95 12.79 -11.38 -1.22
CA PHE A 95 11.64 -10.52 -1.55
C PHE A 95 10.37 -11.35 -1.77
N THR A 96 10.47 -12.46 -2.50
CA THR A 96 9.37 -13.40 -2.76
C THR A 96 8.87 -14.08 -1.46
N GLU A 97 9.78 -14.49 -0.56
CA GLU A 97 9.41 -15.03 0.75
C GLU A 97 8.59 -14.02 1.58
N LEU A 98 8.99 -12.75 1.60
CA LEU A 98 8.27 -11.70 2.33
C LEU A 98 6.91 -11.39 1.70
N ALA A 99 6.79 -11.44 0.38
CA ALA A 99 5.51 -11.37 -0.31
C ALA A 99 4.58 -12.51 0.11
N GLY A 100 5.09 -13.74 0.15
CA GLY A 100 4.36 -14.90 0.63
C GLY A 100 3.96 -14.80 2.11
N ALA A 101 4.82 -14.23 2.96
CA ALA A 101 4.49 -13.97 4.36
C ALA A 101 3.35 -12.94 4.51
N ASN A 102 3.34 -11.91 3.65
CA ASN A 102 2.24 -10.93 3.61
C ASN A 102 0.93 -11.58 3.17
N ALA A 103 0.94 -12.39 2.10
CA ALA A 103 -0.22 -13.15 1.64
C ALA A 103 -0.79 -14.05 2.76
N LYS A 104 0.08 -14.77 3.47
CA LYS A 104 -0.31 -15.65 4.57
C LYS A 104 -0.92 -14.88 5.76
N ALA A 105 -0.38 -13.72 6.11
CA ALA A 105 -0.92 -12.87 7.16
C ALA A 105 -2.30 -12.31 6.78
N ALA A 106 -2.51 -11.91 5.53
CA ALA A 106 -3.78 -11.46 5.02
C ALA A 106 -4.83 -12.59 5.00
N ALA A 107 -4.46 -13.79 4.52
CA ALA A 107 -5.31 -14.98 4.54
C ALA A 107 -5.75 -15.35 5.95
N ASN A 108 -4.84 -15.27 6.94
CA ASN A 108 -5.17 -15.53 8.34
C ASN A 108 -6.20 -14.52 8.87
N LEU A 109 -6.01 -13.23 8.64
CA LEU A 109 -6.96 -12.20 9.06
C LEU A 109 -8.34 -12.39 8.40
N LYS A 110 -8.37 -12.73 7.10
CA LYS A 110 -9.60 -13.09 6.39
C LYS A 110 -10.32 -14.25 7.10
N THR A 111 -9.60 -15.32 7.42
CA THR A 111 -10.16 -16.50 8.08
C THR A 111 -10.71 -16.16 9.47
N LEU A 112 -9.98 -15.36 10.27
CA LEU A 112 -10.46 -14.89 11.57
C LEU A 112 -11.78 -14.12 11.42
N ALA A 113 -11.85 -13.19 10.47
CA ALA A 113 -13.07 -12.42 10.24
C ALA A 113 -14.25 -13.28 9.78
N GLN A 114 -14.03 -14.29 8.95
CA GLN A 114 -15.05 -15.21 8.46
C GLN A 114 -15.53 -16.21 9.53
N SER A 115 -14.68 -16.56 10.48
CA SER A 115 -15.00 -17.52 11.55
C SER A 115 -15.68 -16.90 12.77
N GLY A 116 -15.94 -15.59 12.76
CA GLY A 116 -16.55 -14.89 13.89
C GLY A 116 -15.60 -14.68 15.07
N ALA A 117 -14.30 -14.56 14.79
CA ALA A 117 -13.30 -14.25 15.81
C ALA A 117 -13.66 -12.96 16.58
N ASP A 118 -13.27 -12.91 17.86
CA ASP A 118 -13.50 -11.72 18.67
C ASP A 118 -12.62 -10.53 18.24
N THR A 119 -12.97 -9.34 18.73
CA THR A 119 -12.26 -8.09 18.38
C THR A 119 -10.77 -8.15 18.71
N ASN A 120 -10.34 -8.80 19.79
CA ASN A 120 -8.92 -8.90 20.14
C ASN A 120 -8.17 -9.80 19.17
N GLN A 121 -8.79 -10.90 18.73
CA GLN A 121 -8.23 -11.78 17.72
C GLN A 121 -8.09 -11.05 16.37
N LEU A 122 -9.08 -10.26 15.95
CA LEU A 122 -9.02 -9.43 14.75
C LEU A 122 -7.93 -8.35 14.85
N ILE A 123 -7.79 -7.69 15.99
CA ILE A 123 -6.70 -6.72 16.24
C ILE A 123 -5.34 -7.38 16.13
N ASN A 124 -5.15 -8.58 16.69
CA ASN A 124 -3.88 -9.29 16.61
C ASN A 124 -3.57 -9.74 15.17
N GLY A 125 -4.56 -10.22 14.43
CA GLY A 125 -4.42 -10.53 13.00
C GLY A 125 -4.05 -9.30 12.17
N PHE A 126 -4.69 -8.16 12.42
CA PHE A 126 -4.37 -6.89 11.77
C PHE A 126 -2.94 -6.40 12.08
N LYS A 127 -2.49 -6.52 13.33
CA LYS A 127 -1.11 -6.21 13.71
C LYS A 127 -0.09 -7.11 13.01
N ALA A 128 -0.39 -8.40 12.90
CA ALA A 128 0.47 -9.35 12.18
C ALA A 128 0.57 -9.00 10.69
N LEU A 129 -0.55 -8.63 10.05
CA LEU A 129 -0.57 -8.16 8.67
C LEU A 129 0.25 -6.86 8.51
N GLY A 130 0.06 -5.87 9.40
CA GLY A 130 0.84 -4.63 9.38
C GLY A 130 2.34 -4.87 9.57
N LYS A 131 2.71 -5.84 10.43
CA LYS A 131 4.12 -6.24 10.60
C LYS A 131 4.71 -6.79 9.31
N SER A 132 4.02 -7.67 8.59
CA SER A 132 4.53 -8.23 7.34
C SER A 132 4.75 -7.17 6.25
N CYS A 133 3.91 -6.13 6.20
CA CYS A 133 4.14 -4.97 5.33
C CYS A 133 5.42 -4.23 5.71
N LYS A 134 5.62 -3.99 7.02
CA LYS A 134 6.79 -3.28 7.53
C LYS A 134 8.08 -4.06 7.29
N ASP A 135 8.07 -5.37 7.51
CA ASP A 135 9.26 -6.21 7.33
C ASP A 135 9.80 -6.12 5.88
N CYS A 136 8.90 -6.13 4.87
CA CYS A 136 9.28 -5.93 3.47
C CYS A 136 9.76 -4.49 3.19
N HIS A 137 9.04 -3.49 3.70
CA HIS A 137 9.37 -2.07 3.45
C HIS A 137 10.72 -1.68 4.05
N ASN A 138 11.12 -2.24 5.20
CA ASN A 138 12.41 -1.95 5.82
C ASN A 138 13.60 -2.32 4.93
N ASP A 139 13.48 -3.38 4.14
CA ASP A 139 14.58 -3.92 3.37
C ASP A 139 14.56 -3.44 1.90
N TYR A 140 13.38 -3.09 1.36
CA TYR A 140 13.16 -2.96 -0.08
C TYR A 140 12.49 -1.65 -0.53
N LYS A 141 12.22 -0.70 0.39
CA LYS A 141 11.58 0.58 0.07
C LYS A 141 12.34 1.75 0.68
N GLU A 142 12.48 2.87 -0.10
CA GLU A 142 12.94 4.17 0.41
C GLU A 142 11.96 4.80 1.41
#